data_17bfd9a8dbe0b19d31e42fd5676147d3
#
_entry.id   17bfd9a8dbe0b19d31e42fd5676147d3
#
_cell.length_a   1.000
_cell.length_b   1.000
_cell.length_c   1.000
_cell.angle_alpha   90.00
_cell.angle_beta   90.00
_cell.angle_gamma   90.00
#
_symmetry.space_group_name_H-M   'P 1'
#
loop_
_entity.id
_entity.type
_entity.pdbx_description
1 polymer ?
#
loop_
_entity_poly.entity_id
_entity_poly.type
_entity_poly.pdbx_seq_one_letter_code
_entity_poly.pdbx_strand_id
1 'polypeptide(L)'
;AGDRDEATRRCGEVLPDLLRRVGHFAELFRRQWFAENRPAGLDAFDVRIGGLKERLCAASARMEGWLSGEVSSIEELEQPRLPYEGKEPEKGREDLPSLHWNNIILPSEIGAI
;
A
#
# COMPACT_ATOMS: atom_id res chain seq x y z
N ALA A 1 16.15 4.26 21.59
CA ALA A 1 16.59 5.58 21.15
C ALA A 1 16.70 5.64 19.62
N GLY A 2 17.51 4.78 18.98
CA GLY A 2 17.68 4.77 17.52
C GLY A 2 16.39 4.48 16.75
N ASP A 3 15.58 3.54 17.22
CA ASP A 3 14.32 3.15 16.57
C ASP A 3 13.29 4.27 16.62
N ARG A 4 13.23 5.00 17.72
CA ARG A 4 12.30 6.13 17.83
C ARG A 4 12.71 7.29 16.92
N ASP A 5 13.99 7.57 16.83
CA ASP A 5 14.51 8.63 15.95
C ASP A 5 14.23 8.28 14.48
N GLU A 6 14.47 7.04 14.09
CA GLU A 6 14.19 6.57 12.73
C GLU A 6 12.68 6.63 12.42
N ALA A 7 11.82 6.20 13.35
CA ALA A 7 10.38 6.29 13.17
C ALA A 7 9.90 7.73 13.06
N THR A 8 10.46 8.64 13.86
CA THR A 8 10.15 10.07 13.79
C THR A 8 10.52 10.63 12.42
N ARG A 9 11.69 10.29 11.91
CA ARG A 9 12.14 10.71 10.58
C ARG A 9 11.23 10.16 9.48
N ARG A 10 10.86 8.91 9.56
CA ARG A 10 9.97 8.28 8.56
C ARG A 10 8.59 8.90 8.55
N CYS A 11 8.02 9.16 9.72
CA CYS A 11 6.70 9.80 9.81
C CYS A 11 6.71 11.26 9.40
N GLY A 12 7.77 11.99 9.76
CA GLY A 12 7.85 13.43 9.52
C GLY A 12 8.36 13.82 8.14
N GLU A 13 9.21 13.01 7.54
CA GLU A 13 9.89 13.34 6.29
C GLU A 13 9.65 12.34 5.17
N VAL A 14 9.91 11.06 5.43
CA VAL A 14 9.93 10.03 4.38
C VAL A 14 8.52 9.72 3.87
N LEU A 15 7.57 9.43 4.77
CA LEU A 15 6.21 9.08 4.39
C LEU A 15 5.46 10.24 3.71
N PRO A 16 5.51 11.47 4.24
CA PRO A 16 4.89 12.59 3.53
C PRO A 16 5.48 12.83 2.15
N ASP A 17 6.79 12.73 2.00
CA ASP A 17 7.44 12.88 0.70
C ASP A 17 7.05 11.75 -0.27
N LEU A 18 6.99 10.53 0.22
CA LEU A 18 6.56 9.38 -0.57
C LEU A 18 5.11 9.54 -1.03
N LEU A 19 4.20 9.95 -0.15
CA LEU A 19 2.80 10.22 -0.49
C LEU A 19 2.69 11.29 -1.58
N ARG A 20 3.46 12.35 -1.46
CA ARG A 20 3.50 13.42 -2.45
C ARG A 20 3.97 12.90 -3.82
N ARG A 21 5.01 12.09 -3.83
CA ARG A 21 5.55 11.49 -5.06
C ARG A 21 4.58 10.50 -5.71
N VAL A 22 3.91 9.69 -4.90
CA VAL A 22 2.88 8.75 -5.39
C VAL A 22 1.72 9.53 -6.01
N GLY A 23 1.28 10.61 -5.38
CA GLY A 23 0.23 11.48 -5.91
C GLY A 23 0.62 12.14 -7.24
N HIS A 24 1.84 12.62 -7.34
CA HIS A 24 2.37 13.22 -8.56
C HIS A 24 2.48 12.18 -9.70
N PHE A 25 3.00 11.02 -9.38
CA PHE A 25 3.06 9.90 -10.34
C PHE A 25 1.66 9.53 -10.84
N ALA A 26 0.68 9.42 -9.94
CA ALA A 26 -0.69 9.08 -10.31
C ALA A 26 -1.30 10.12 -11.25
N GLU A 27 -1.04 11.41 -11.00
CA GLU A 27 -1.51 12.50 -11.85
C GLU A 27 -0.92 12.41 -13.27
N LEU A 28 0.40 12.22 -13.37
CA LEU A 28 1.09 12.08 -14.65
C LEU A 28 0.63 10.84 -15.41
N PHE A 29 0.48 9.73 -14.72
CA PHE A 29 0.00 8.48 -15.31
C PHE A 29 -1.40 8.65 -15.88
N ARG A 30 -2.30 9.30 -15.14
CA ARG A 30 -3.69 9.55 -15.58
C ARG A 30 -3.71 10.43 -16.83
N ARG A 31 -2.91 11.48 -16.88
CA ARG A 31 -2.79 12.34 -18.06
C ARG A 31 -2.33 11.57 -19.29
N GLN A 32 -1.30 10.76 -19.13
CA GLN A 32 -0.77 9.94 -20.22
C GLN A 32 -1.79 8.91 -20.67
N TRP A 33 -2.47 8.26 -19.73
CA TRP A 33 -3.51 7.29 -20.04
C TRP A 33 -4.61 7.88 -20.92
N PHE A 34 -5.16 9.03 -20.53
CA PHE A 34 -6.22 9.69 -21.29
C PHE A 34 -5.77 10.21 -22.63
N ALA A 35 -4.49 10.51 -22.81
CA ALA A 35 -3.93 10.94 -24.09
C ALA A 35 -3.77 9.78 -25.08
N GLU A 36 -3.51 8.58 -24.60
CA GLU A 36 -3.12 7.43 -25.43
C GLU A 36 -4.16 6.30 -25.46
N ASN A 37 -5.05 6.24 -24.46
CA ASN A 37 -5.92 5.09 -24.25
C ASN A 37 -7.37 5.51 -24.08
N ARG A 38 -8.25 4.50 -24.10
CA ARG A 38 -9.65 4.65 -23.68
C ARG A 38 -9.71 4.76 -22.15
N PRO A 39 -10.76 5.42 -21.60
CA PRO A 39 -10.92 5.52 -20.14
C PRO A 39 -11.01 4.17 -19.43
N ALA A 40 -11.56 3.15 -20.09
CA ALA A 40 -11.71 1.82 -19.49
C ALA A 40 -10.37 1.21 -19.10
N GLY A 41 -10.29 0.67 -17.90
CA GLY A 41 -9.07 0.07 -17.35
C GLY A 41 -8.29 0.97 -16.40
N LEU A 42 -8.50 2.29 -16.44
CA LEU A 42 -7.85 3.22 -15.51
C LEU A 42 -8.33 3.02 -14.08
N ASP A 43 -9.56 2.54 -13.89
CA ASP A 43 -10.10 2.23 -12.58
C ASP A 43 -9.29 1.18 -11.83
N ALA A 44 -8.68 0.22 -12.52
CA ALA A 44 -7.77 -0.74 -11.92
C ALA A 44 -6.55 -0.04 -11.29
N PHE A 45 -5.98 0.91 -12.02
CA PHE A 45 -4.89 1.72 -11.52
C PHE A 45 -5.33 2.58 -10.34
N ASP A 46 -6.49 3.23 -10.43
CA ASP A 46 -7.01 4.08 -9.37
C ASP A 46 -7.21 3.31 -8.06
N VAL A 47 -7.76 2.10 -8.13
CA VAL A 47 -7.95 1.24 -6.94
C VAL A 47 -6.59 0.89 -6.31
N ARG A 48 -5.61 0.54 -7.11
CA ARG A 48 -4.27 0.16 -6.63
C ARG A 48 -3.53 1.34 -6.02
N ILE A 49 -3.55 2.49 -6.69
CA ILE A 49 -2.89 3.69 -6.17
C ILE A 49 -3.62 4.22 -4.94
N GLY A 50 -4.95 4.23 -4.95
CA GLY A 50 -5.75 4.62 -3.80
C GLY A 50 -5.48 3.73 -2.60
N GLY A 51 -5.42 2.41 -2.82
CA GLY A 51 -5.08 1.44 -1.79
C GLY A 51 -3.67 1.65 -1.24
N LEU A 52 -2.68 1.91 -2.10
CA LEU A 52 -1.32 2.21 -1.67
C LEU A 52 -1.26 3.47 -0.80
N LYS A 53 -1.91 4.55 -1.24
CA LYS A 53 -1.98 5.80 -0.45
C LYS A 53 -2.60 5.57 0.92
N GLU A 54 -3.71 4.84 0.97
CA GLU A 54 -4.38 4.55 2.23
C GLU A 54 -3.53 3.69 3.15
N ARG A 55 -2.83 2.70 2.59
CA ARG A 55 -1.90 1.87 3.38
C ARG A 55 -0.73 2.68 3.94
N LEU A 56 -0.22 3.64 3.18
CA LEU A 56 0.82 4.54 3.67
C LEU A 56 0.31 5.47 4.77
N CYS A 57 -0.90 5.99 4.64
CA CYS A 57 -1.54 6.78 5.68
C CYS A 57 -1.79 5.97 6.94
N ALA A 58 -2.26 4.74 6.81
CA ALA A 58 -2.47 3.84 7.94
C ALA A 58 -1.16 3.51 8.65
N ALA A 59 -0.10 3.23 7.91
CA ALA A 59 1.22 2.98 8.48
C ALA A 59 1.73 4.20 9.25
N SER A 60 1.57 5.39 8.69
CA SER A 60 1.95 6.65 9.35
C SER A 60 1.18 6.82 10.67
N ALA A 61 -0.13 6.62 10.66
CA ALA A 61 -0.97 6.74 11.85
C ALA A 61 -0.55 5.73 12.95
N ARG A 62 -0.23 4.50 12.56
CA ARG A 62 0.24 3.48 13.51
C ARG A 62 1.58 3.85 14.12
N MET A 63 2.53 4.35 13.32
CA MET A 63 3.82 4.81 13.82
C MET A 63 3.69 6.02 14.75
N GLU A 64 2.82 6.96 14.41
CA GLU A 64 2.54 8.12 15.26
C GLU A 64 1.93 7.67 16.60
N GLY A 65 1.01 6.71 16.57
CA GLY A 65 0.43 6.14 17.78
C GLY A 65 1.48 5.48 18.69
N TRP A 66 2.44 4.80 18.10
CA TRP A 66 3.56 4.21 18.84
C TRP A 66 4.49 5.29 19.41
N LEU A 67 4.82 6.31 18.62
CA LEU A 67 5.67 7.42 19.09
C LEU A 67 5.02 8.24 20.19
N SER A 68 3.70 8.43 20.15
CA SER A 68 2.95 9.15 21.18
C SER A 68 2.68 8.33 22.45
N GLY A 69 2.90 7.02 22.39
CA GLY A 69 2.64 6.11 23.49
C GLY A 69 1.22 5.60 23.59
N GLU A 70 0.37 5.90 22.61
CA GLU A 70 -1.01 5.37 22.58
C GLU A 70 -1.04 3.85 22.43
N VAL A 71 -0.09 3.32 21.65
CA VAL A 71 0.11 1.88 21.49
C VAL A 71 1.53 1.51 21.93
N SER A 72 1.66 0.37 22.58
CA SER A 72 2.95 -0.10 23.10
C SER A 72 3.82 -0.76 22.02
N SER A 73 3.19 -1.31 20.99
CA SER A 73 3.86 -1.96 19.88
C SER A 73 3.01 -1.88 18.63
N ILE A 74 3.65 -2.03 17.49
CA ILE A 74 2.96 -2.14 16.19
C ILE A 74 2.92 -3.63 15.84
N GLU A 75 1.82 -4.28 16.17
CA GLU A 75 1.67 -5.73 16.05
C GLU A 75 1.89 -6.23 14.63
N GLU A 76 1.41 -5.48 13.64
CA GLU A 76 1.53 -5.83 12.23
C GLU A 76 2.98 -5.95 11.75
N LEU A 77 3.90 -5.25 12.42
CA LEU A 77 5.33 -5.31 12.10
C LEU A 77 6.05 -6.40 12.87
N GLU A 78 5.52 -6.80 14.00
CA GLU A 78 6.16 -7.77 14.89
C GLU A 78 5.66 -9.20 14.69
N GLN A 79 4.44 -9.36 14.20
CA GLN A 79 3.88 -10.67 13.94
C GLN A 79 4.58 -11.36 12.77
N PRO A 80 4.90 -12.64 12.92
CA PRO A 80 5.37 -13.40 11.78
C PRO A 80 4.27 -13.46 10.71
N ARG A 81 4.68 -13.45 9.46
CA ARG A 81 3.72 -13.59 8.35
C ARG A 81 2.96 -14.88 8.48
N LEU A 82 1.65 -14.79 8.44
CA LEU A 82 0.81 -15.98 8.43
C LEU A 82 1.02 -16.75 7.12
N PRO A 83 1.08 -18.09 7.19
CA PRO A 83 1.18 -18.89 5.98
C PRO A 83 -0.01 -18.62 5.07
N TYR A 84 0.25 -18.45 3.80
CA TYR A 84 -0.81 -18.28 2.82
C TYR A 84 -1.60 -19.58 2.67
N GLU A 85 -2.93 -19.48 2.72
CA GLU A 85 -3.83 -20.64 2.66
C GLU A 85 -3.56 -21.71 3.73
N GLY A 86 -2.99 -21.33 4.86
CA GLY A 86 -2.68 -22.25 5.95
C GLY A 86 -1.46 -23.13 5.69
N LYS A 87 -0.68 -22.83 4.66
CA LYS A 87 0.56 -23.55 4.35
C LYS A 87 1.78 -22.72 4.69
N GLU A 88 2.82 -23.36 5.21
CA GLU A 88 4.11 -22.73 5.38
C GLU A 88 4.62 -22.22 4.02
N PRO A 89 5.15 -20.98 3.96
CA PRO A 89 5.74 -20.49 2.73
C PRO A 89 6.91 -21.39 2.34
N GLU A 90 6.95 -21.82 1.10
CA GLU A 90 8.11 -22.55 0.59
C GLU A 90 9.36 -21.71 0.71
N LYS A 91 10.45 -22.34 1.14
CA LYS A 91 11.74 -21.66 1.33
C LYS A 91 12.17 -20.97 0.04
N GLY A 92 12.25 -19.65 0.05
CA GLY A 92 12.60 -18.84 -1.12
C GLY A 92 11.42 -18.24 -1.88
N ARG A 93 10.21 -18.51 -1.46
CA ARG A 93 9.00 -17.88 -2.00
C ARG A 93 8.46 -16.90 -0.97
N GLU A 94 8.96 -15.69 -1.02
CA GLU A 94 8.43 -14.59 -0.21
C GLU A 94 7.28 -13.84 -0.92
N ASP A 95 6.85 -14.38 -2.04
CA ASP A 95 5.92 -13.71 -2.91
C ASP A 95 4.51 -13.70 -2.35
N LEU A 96 3.92 -12.54 -2.32
CA LEU A 96 2.48 -12.43 -2.29
C LEU A 96 1.96 -13.19 -3.51
N PRO A 97 1.18 -14.24 -3.34
CA PRO A 97 0.69 -15.00 -4.49
C PRO A 97 -0.08 -14.06 -5.42
N SER A 98 0.23 -14.13 -6.69
CA SER A 98 -0.45 -13.37 -7.74
C SER A 98 -1.97 -13.53 -7.70
N LEU A 99 -2.46 -14.63 -7.13
CA LEU A 99 -3.87 -14.91 -6.95
C LEU A 99 -4.60 -13.88 -6.09
N HIS A 100 -3.93 -13.25 -5.13
CA HIS A 100 -4.55 -12.18 -4.33
C HIS A 100 -4.86 -10.94 -5.16
N TRP A 101 -4.05 -10.64 -6.13
CA TRP A 101 -4.29 -9.53 -7.03
C TRP A 101 -5.50 -9.78 -7.94
N ASN A 102 -5.75 -11.05 -8.26
CA ASN A 102 -6.86 -11.46 -9.10
C ASN A 102 -8.20 -11.52 -8.37
N ASN A 103 -8.19 -11.45 -7.04
CA ASN A 103 -9.42 -11.48 -6.25
C ASN A 103 -10.05 -10.11 -5.99
N ILE A 104 -9.41 -9.04 -6.46
CA ILE A 104 -10.00 -7.70 -6.38
C ILE A 104 -10.93 -7.51 -7.57
N ILE A 105 -12.21 -7.47 -7.31
CA ILE A 105 -13.22 -7.17 -8.33
C ILE A 105 -13.19 -5.66 -8.61
N LEU A 106 -12.93 -5.31 -9.84
CA LEU A 106 -12.83 -3.91 -10.25
C LEU A 106 -14.14 -3.45 -10.89
N PRO A 107 -14.48 -2.16 -10.77
CA PRO A 107 -15.66 -1.62 -11.43
C PRO A 107 -15.72 -1.89 -12.93
N SER A 108 -14.58 -1.87 -13.62
CA SER A 108 -14.51 -2.20 -15.04
C SER A 108 -14.86 -3.66 -15.34
N GLU A 109 -14.60 -4.58 -14.43
CA GLU A 109 -14.97 -5.99 -14.57
C GLU A 109 -16.46 -6.20 -14.38
N ILE A 110 -17.06 -5.46 -13.44
CA ILE A 110 -18.51 -5.48 -13.22
C ILE A 110 -19.25 -4.88 -14.40
N GLY A 111 -18.74 -3.80 -14.95
CA GLY A 111 -19.34 -3.13 -16.10
C GLY A 111 -19.24 -3.93 -17.40
N ALA A 112 -18.41 -4.95 -17.45
CA ALA A 112 -18.27 -5.83 -18.61
C ALA A 112 -19.32 -6.94 -18.68
N ILE A 113 -20.16 -7.04 -17.64
CA ILE A 113 -21.24 -8.03 -17.56
C ILE A 113 -22.51 -7.46 -18.26
#